data_1493dcf7d1b63e558e36b46bccb84c6c
#
_entry.id   1493dcf7d1b63e558e36b46bccb84c6c
#
_cell.length_a   1.000
_cell.length_b   1.000
_cell.length_c   1.000
_cell.angle_alpha   90.00
_cell.angle_beta   90.00
_cell.angle_gamma   90.00
#
_symmetry.space_group_name_H-M   'P 1'
#
loop_
_entity.id
_entity.type
_entity.pdbx_description
1 polymer ?
#
loop_
_entity_poly.entity_id
_entity_poly.type
_entity_poly.pdbx_seq_one_letter_code
_entity_poly.pdbx_strand_id
1 'polypeptide(L)'
;HNLTAMLKAITPETRIVFVANPNNPTGTLAERKEVLNLIKNFPDQVLLVLDEAYFEFLDDPADMIPFINTMPNLLLMRTFSKIYGLAGLRVGYGIGHPTFISALEKIRQPFNLNAMAQTAALAALDDDKHLHQTRETNKSGLKYFASEFGRPGI
;
A
#
# COMPACT_ATOMS: atom_id res chain seq x y z
N HIS A 1 5.62 4.61 -11.85
CA HIS A 1 6.94 3.99 -11.72
C HIS A 1 7.27 3.14 -12.94
N ASN A 2 8.56 2.98 -13.23
CA ASN A 2 9.05 1.99 -14.17
C ASN A 2 9.68 0.83 -13.38
N LEU A 3 8.88 -0.19 -13.08
CA LEU A 3 9.30 -1.31 -12.22
C LEU A 3 10.46 -2.11 -12.84
N THR A 4 10.51 -2.22 -14.17
CA THR A 4 11.62 -2.88 -14.87
C THR A 4 12.94 -2.10 -14.71
N ALA A 5 12.90 -0.77 -14.77
CA ALA A 5 14.07 0.06 -14.53
C ALA A 5 14.52 -0.02 -13.07
N MET A 6 13.57 -0.09 -12.12
CA MET A 6 13.88 -0.27 -10.70
C MET A 6 14.60 -1.59 -10.44
N LEU A 7 14.12 -2.71 -11.02
CA LEU A 7 14.82 -4.01 -10.93
C LEU A 7 16.26 -3.94 -11.45
N LYS A 8 16.46 -3.30 -12.60
CA LYS A 8 17.80 -3.15 -13.20
C LYS A 8 18.75 -2.26 -12.40
N ALA A 9 18.21 -1.38 -11.57
CA ALA A 9 18.98 -0.47 -10.73
C ALA A 9 19.45 -1.10 -9.41
N ILE A 10 18.99 -2.32 -9.08
CA ILE A 10 19.42 -3.03 -7.88
C ILE A 10 20.91 -3.42 -8.01
N THR A 11 21.68 -3.11 -6.98
CA THR A 11 23.10 -3.43 -6.87
C THR A 11 23.38 -4.33 -5.67
N PRO A 12 24.59 -4.88 -5.49
CA PRO A 12 24.95 -5.64 -4.29
C PRO A 12 24.82 -4.86 -2.98
N GLU A 13 24.85 -3.51 -3.04
CA GLU A 13 24.69 -2.62 -1.89
C GLU A 13 23.21 -2.34 -1.56
N THR A 14 22.29 -2.62 -2.48
CA THR A 14 20.85 -2.40 -2.27
C THR A 14 20.33 -3.32 -1.18
N ARG A 15 19.63 -2.78 -0.18
CA ARG A 15 19.06 -3.54 0.93
C ARG A 15 17.54 -3.50 0.94
N ILE A 16 16.96 -2.37 0.54
CA ILE A 16 15.50 -2.17 0.55
C ILE A 16 15.10 -1.42 -0.71
N VAL A 17 14.00 -1.84 -1.30
CA VAL A 17 13.33 -1.12 -2.40
C VAL A 17 11.90 -0.82 -1.97
N PHE A 18 11.51 0.45 -2.04
CA PHE A 18 10.13 0.90 -1.80
C PHE A 18 9.42 1.14 -3.12
N VAL A 19 8.22 0.59 -3.24
CA VAL A 19 7.32 0.81 -4.38
C VAL A 19 5.95 1.21 -3.86
N ALA A 20 5.53 2.46 -4.07
CA ALA A 20 4.17 2.89 -3.76
C ALA A 20 3.25 2.58 -4.96
N ASN A 21 2.18 1.83 -4.72
CA ASN A 21 1.25 1.45 -5.78
C ASN A 21 -0.20 1.31 -5.26
N PRO A 22 -1.11 2.23 -5.57
CA PRO A 22 -0.95 3.46 -6.38
C PRO A 22 0.06 4.45 -5.80
N ASN A 23 0.71 5.22 -6.66
CA ASN A 23 1.76 6.15 -6.25
C ASN A 23 1.23 7.54 -5.88
N ASN A 24 1.68 8.06 -4.75
CA ASN A 24 1.55 9.46 -4.36
C ASN A 24 2.90 10.16 -4.59
N PRO A 25 2.99 11.31 -5.30
CA PRO A 25 1.89 12.20 -5.69
C PRO A 25 1.37 12.05 -7.12
N THR A 26 1.91 11.13 -7.92
CA THR A 26 1.64 11.08 -9.36
C THR A 26 0.28 10.45 -9.72
N GLY A 27 -0.36 9.73 -8.79
CA GLY A 27 -1.61 9.01 -9.04
C GLY A 27 -1.47 7.82 -10.00
N THR A 28 -0.24 7.48 -10.39
CA THR A 28 0.00 6.36 -11.33
C THR A 28 -0.18 5.02 -10.63
N LEU A 29 -0.74 4.07 -11.38
CA LEU A 29 -0.94 2.68 -10.98
C LEU A 29 -0.15 1.77 -11.92
N ALA A 30 0.72 0.93 -11.36
CA ALA A 30 1.36 -0.13 -12.12
C ALA A 30 0.36 -1.26 -12.37
N GLU A 31 0.37 -1.82 -13.59
CA GLU A 31 -0.50 -2.92 -13.93
C GLU A 31 -0.16 -4.18 -13.12
N ARG A 32 -1.18 -5.00 -12.86
CA ARG A 32 -1.00 -6.28 -12.14
C ARG A 32 0.15 -7.13 -12.71
N LYS A 33 0.27 -7.22 -14.03
CA LYS A 33 1.34 -7.97 -14.70
C LYS A 33 2.73 -7.43 -14.40
N GLU A 34 2.86 -6.10 -14.24
CA GLU A 34 4.15 -5.46 -13.94
C GLU A 34 4.57 -5.73 -12.49
N VAL A 35 3.62 -5.66 -11.54
CA VAL A 35 3.87 -5.99 -10.13
C VAL A 35 4.23 -7.46 -9.99
N LEU A 36 3.52 -8.38 -10.66
CA LEU A 36 3.84 -9.81 -10.67
C LEU A 36 5.22 -10.08 -11.27
N ASN A 37 5.59 -9.39 -12.35
CA ASN A 37 6.92 -9.50 -12.94
C ASN A 37 8.01 -8.98 -12.00
N LEU A 38 7.76 -7.88 -11.29
CA LEU A 38 8.65 -7.38 -10.25
C LEU A 38 8.89 -8.44 -9.17
N ILE A 39 7.82 -8.98 -8.57
CA ILE A 39 7.88 -10.01 -7.53
C ILE A 39 8.65 -11.24 -8.00
N LYS A 40 8.31 -11.76 -9.18
CA LYS A 40 8.92 -12.99 -9.73
C LYS A 40 10.42 -12.87 -9.98
N ASN A 41 10.91 -11.67 -10.29
CA ASN A 41 12.32 -11.45 -10.63
C ASN A 41 13.07 -10.65 -9.54
N PHE A 42 12.45 -10.48 -8.36
CA PHE A 42 13.05 -9.71 -7.29
C PHE A 42 14.12 -10.53 -6.55
N PRO A 43 15.31 -9.98 -6.26
CA PRO A 43 16.37 -10.73 -5.62
C PRO A 43 16.09 -10.99 -4.13
N ASP A 44 16.34 -12.20 -3.66
CA ASP A 44 16.01 -12.69 -2.31
C ASP A 44 16.71 -11.90 -1.18
N GLN A 45 17.89 -11.33 -1.47
CA GLN A 45 18.69 -10.60 -0.47
C GLN A 45 18.24 -9.15 -0.26
N VAL A 46 17.27 -8.66 -1.03
CA VAL A 46 16.75 -7.28 -0.95
C VAL A 46 15.31 -7.31 -0.43
N LEU A 47 14.99 -6.47 0.54
CA LEU A 47 13.61 -6.33 1.00
C LEU A 47 12.80 -5.51 -0.02
N LEU A 48 11.69 -6.06 -0.48
CA LEU A 48 10.69 -5.32 -1.25
C LEU A 48 9.58 -4.84 -0.32
N VAL A 49 9.39 -3.54 -0.25
CA VAL A 49 8.28 -2.91 0.47
C VAL A 49 7.28 -2.36 -0.55
N LEU A 50 6.10 -2.93 -0.61
CA LEU A 50 4.98 -2.40 -1.39
C LEU A 50 4.13 -1.52 -0.48
N ASP A 51 4.13 -0.22 -0.74
CA ASP A 51 3.25 0.74 -0.07
C ASP A 51 1.90 0.77 -0.78
N GLU A 52 0.92 0.13 -0.16
CA GLU A 52 -0.44 -0.03 -0.64
C GLU A 52 -1.41 0.92 0.08
N ALA A 53 -0.98 2.14 0.44
CA ALA A 53 -1.79 3.10 1.20
C ALA A 53 -3.12 3.47 0.52
N TYR A 54 -3.27 3.22 -0.76
CA TYR A 54 -4.47 3.49 -1.56
C TYR A 54 -5.11 2.22 -2.15
N PHE A 55 -4.73 1.05 -1.67
CA PHE A 55 -5.16 -0.26 -2.17
C PHE A 55 -6.68 -0.40 -2.20
N GLU A 56 -7.35 -0.01 -1.12
CA GLU A 56 -8.79 -0.17 -0.96
C GLU A 56 -9.63 0.79 -1.85
N PHE A 57 -9.01 1.79 -2.49
CA PHE A 57 -9.68 2.63 -3.49
C PHE A 57 -9.80 1.97 -4.86
N LEU A 58 -9.04 0.91 -5.13
CA LEU A 58 -9.04 0.21 -6.41
C LEU A 58 -10.25 -0.72 -6.54
N ASP A 59 -10.79 -0.81 -7.77
CA ASP A 59 -11.89 -1.73 -8.07
C ASP A 59 -11.41 -3.18 -8.19
N ASP A 60 -10.24 -3.39 -8.80
CA ASP A 60 -9.59 -4.71 -8.96
C ASP A 60 -8.12 -4.61 -8.54
N PRO A 61 -7.83 -4.55 -7.23
CA PRO A 61 -6.46 -4.48 -6.75
C PRO A 61 -5.69 -5.78 -7.02
N ALA A 62 -4.42 -5.63 -7.37
CA ALA A 62 -3.51 -6.74 -7.50
C ALA A 62 -3.10 -7.25 -6.11
N ASP A 63 -3.88 -8.18 -5.55
CA ASP A 63 -3.59 -8.74 -4.23
C ASP A 63 -2.27 -9.55 -4.25
N MET A 64 -1.31 -9.11 -3.41
CA MET A 64 0.01 -9.71 -3.26
C MET A 64 0.15 -10.56 -1.98
N ILE A 65 -0.88 -10.63 -1.13
CA ILE A 65 -0.87 -11.46 0.09
C ILE A 65 -0.50 -12.93 -0.19
N PRO A 66 -0.99 -13.59 -1.28
CA PRO A 66 -0.62 -14.98 -1.57
C PRO A 66 0.89 -15.22 -1.74
N PHE A 67 1.67 -14.19 -2.05
CA PHE A 67 3.12 -14.32 -2.25
C PHE A 67 3.94 -14.23 -0.95
N ILE A 68 3.35 -13.81 0.16
CA ILE A 68 4.04 -13.61 1.45
C ILE A 68 4.76 -14.89 1.91
N ASN A 69 4.16 -16.07 1.73
CA ASN A 69 4.75 -17.34 2.16
C ASN A 69 5.87 -17.84 1.25
N THR A 70 5.89 -17.42 -0.02
CA THR A 70 6.88 -17.84 -1.02
C THR A 70 7.97 -16.80 -1.25
N MET A 71 7.79 -15.59 -0.75
CA MET A 71 8.72 -14.46 -0.86
C MET A 71 8.95 -13.83 0.52
N PRO A 72 9.82 -14.42 1.37
CA PRO A 72 10.03 -13.95 2.74
C PRO A 72 10.54 -12.51 2.88
N ASN A 73 11.08 -11.96 1.81
CA ASN A 73 11.56 -10.58 1.70
C ASN A 73 10.52 -9.62 1.09
N LEU A 74 9.22 -9.98 1.11
CA LEU A 74 8.12 -9.09 0.73
C LEU A 74 7.43 -8.54 1.99
N LEU A 75 7.23 -7.22 2.03
CA LEU A 75 6.42 -6.52 3.02
C LEU A 75 5.37 -5.67 2.31
N LEU A 76 4.10 -5.91 2.60
CA LEU A 76 3.00 -5.05 2.17
C LEU A 76 2.68 -4.09 3.30
N MET A 77 2.51 -2.81 2.99
CA MET A 77 2.16 -1.78 3.98
C MET A 77 0.80 -1.17 3.63
N ARG A 78 -0.13 -1.16 4.59
CA ARG A 78 -1.45 -0.56 4.47
C ARG A 78 -1.75 0.40 5.61
N THR A 79 -2.73 1.26 5.45
CA THR A 79 -3.02 2.32 6.41
C THR A 79 -4.51 2.53 6.64
N PHE A 80 -4.87 2.87 7.85
CA PHE A 80 -6.20 3.37 8.19
C PHE A 80 -6.35 4.89 7.97
N SER A 81 -5.29 5.56 7.56
CA SER A 81 -5.27 7.03 7.40
C SER A 81 -5.99 7.53 6.16
N LYS A 82 -6.30 6.67 5.18
CA LYS A 82 -6.88 7.06 3.89
C LYS A 82 -8.36 6.70 3.84
N ILE A 83 -8.74 5.62 3.19
CA ILE A 83 -10.13 5.25 2.96
C ILE A 83 -10.93 5.09 4.25
N TYR A 84 -10.31 4.60 5.31
CA TYR A 84 -10.94 4.41 6.63
C TYR A 84 -11.13 5.69 7.43
N GLY A 85 -10.58 6.83 6.99
CA GLY A 85 -10.79 8.14 7.64
C GLY A 85 -10.08 8.33 8.99
N LEU A 86 -9.18 7.43 9.40
CA LEU A 86 -8.55 7.43 10.73
C LEU A 86 -7.16 8.08 10.78
N ALA A 87 -6.89 9.06 9.91
CA ALA A 87 -5.58 9.69 9.79
C ALA A 87 -5.05 10.27 11.11
N GLY A 88 -5.93 10.82 11.95
CA GLY A 88 -5.58 11.41 13.25
C GLY A 88 -5.13 10.38 14.30
N LEU A 89 -5.50 9.10 14.14
CA LEU A 89 -5.17 8.05 15.10
C LEU A 89 -3.79 7.40 14.87
N ARG A 90 -3.13 7.73 13.77
CA ARG A 90 -1.79 7.24 13.44
C ARG A 90 -1.66 5.71 13.43
N VAL A 91 -2.58 4.99 12.79
CA VAL A 91 -2.62 3.53 12.71
C VAL A 91 -2.47 3.05 11.28
N GLY A 92 -1.65 2.03 11.10
CA GLY A 92 -1.41 1.28 9.88
C GLY A 92 -0.89 -0.10 10.23
N TYR A 93 -0.67 -0.94 9.24
CA TYR A 93 -0.19 -2.29 9.45
C TYR A 93 0.69 -2.76 8.29
N GLY A 94 1.55 -3.73 8.62
CA GLY A 94 2.37 -4.44 7.64
C GLY A 94 1.98 -5.91 7.58
N ILE A 95 1.99 -6.49 6.39
CA ILE A 95 1.78 -7.92 6.15
C ILE A 95 3.07 -8.46 5.53
N GLY A 96 3.67 -9.43 6.20
CA GLY A 96 4.94 -10.02 5.75
C GLY A 96 5.12 -11.43 6.29
N HIS A 97 6.16 -12.11 5.83
CA HIS A 97 6.49 -13.45 6.32
C HIS A 97 6.74 -13.42 7.84
N PRO A 98 6.26 -14.41 8.62
CA PRO A 98 6.38 -14.42 10.08
C PRO A 98 7.80 -14.20 10.61
N THR A 99 8.81 -14.76 9.94
CA THR A 99 10.22 -14.57 10.30
C THR A 99 10.63 -13.10 10.24
N PHE A 100 10.20 -12.37 9.19
CA PHE A 100 10.50 -10.95 9.03
C PHE A 100 9.73 -10.10 10.05
N ILE A 101 8.44 -10.37 10.21
CA ILE A 101 7.61 -9.66 11.21
C ILE A 101 8.17 -9.86 12.61
N SER A 102 8.60 -11.08 12.98
CA SER A 102 9.23 -11.34 14.29
C SER A 102 10.53 -10.54 14.49
N ALA A 103 11.27 -10.25 13.43
CA ALA A 103 12.45 -9.38 13.52
C ALA A 103 12.07 -7.92 13.77
N LEU A 104 11.02 -7.42 13.09
CA LEU A 104 10.48 -6.07 13.31
C LEU A 104 9.93 -5.90 14.73
N GLU A 105 9.23 -6.90 15.26
CA GLU A 105 8.69 -6.87 16.62
C GLU A 105 9.77 -6.69 17.71
N LYS A 106 10.99 -7.16 17.46
CA LYS A 106 12.11 -6.98 18.41
C LYS A 106 12.62 -5.54 18.50
N ILE A 107 12.41 -4.74 17.47
CA ILE A 107 12.95 -3.38 17.37
C ILE A 107 11.88 -2.29 17.39
N ARG A 108 10.60 -2.66 17.31
CA ARG A 108 9.53 -1.66 17.39
C ARG A 108 9.47 -1.01 18.78
N GLN A 109 9.07 0.26 18.81
CA GLN A 109 8.90 0.97 20.07
C GLN A 109 7.76 0.36 20.88
N PRO A 110 7.94 0.15 22.20
CA PRO A 110 6.85 -0.21 23.11
C PRO A 110 5.73 0.84 23.03
N PHE A 111 4.48 0.38 23.12
CA PHE A 111 3.29 1.25 23.12
C PHE A 111 3.16 2.18 21.90
N ASN A 112 3.75 1.81 20.77
CA ASN A 112 3.68 2.57 19.52
C ASN A 112 2.25 2.76 18.99
N LEU A 113 1.28 1.98 19.47
CA LEU A 113 -0.12 2.04 19.09
C LEU A 113 -1.02 2.14 20.32
N ASN A 114 -1.77 3.24 20.44
CA ASN A 114 -2.67 3.43 21.59
C ASN A 114 -3.96 2.60 21.48
N ALA A 115 -4.63 2.37 22.61
CA ALA A 115 -5.83 1.52 22.67
C ALA A 115 -7.00 2.07 21.83
N MET A 116 -7.16 3.40 21.76
CA MET A 116 -8.23 4.03 20.95
C MET A 116 -8.01 3.75 19.47
N ALA A 117 -6.77 3.87 18.98
CA ALA A 117 -6.43 3.56 17.60
C ALA A 117 -6.69 2.09 17.26
N GLN A 118 -6.35 1.15 18.18
CA GLN A 118 -6.62 -0.27 17.99
C GLN A 118 -8.13 -0.56 17.90
N THR A 119 -8.92 -0.02 18.83
CA THR A 119 -10.39 -0.20 18.85
C THR A 119 -11.03 0.38 17.59
N ALA A 120 -10.62 1.59 17.20
CA ALA A 120 -11.16 2.25 16.00
C ALA A 120 -10.78 1.50 14.72
N ALA A 121 -9.55 0.99 14.61
CA ALA A 121 -9.11 0.20 13.47
C ALA A 121 -9.90 -1.10 13.34
N LEU A 122 -10.15 -1.82 14.44
CA LEU A 122 -10.97 -3.03 14.44
C LEU A 122 -12.40 -2.73 13.97
N ALA A 123 -13.02 -1.68 14.50
CA ALA A 123 -14.37 -1.28 14.09
C ALA A 123 -14.42 -0.86 12.59
N ALA A 124 -13.37 -0.19 12.10
CA ALA A 124 -13.29 0.25 10.71
C ALA A 124 -13.14 -0.90 9.70
N LEU A 125 -12.55 -2.03 10.09
CA LEU A 125 -12.45 -3.21 9.25
C LEU A 125 -13.80 -3.87 8.96
N ASP A 126 -14.78 -3.70 9.84
CA ASP A 126 -16.13 -4.25 9.71
C ASP A 126 -17.13 -3.24 9.08
N ASP A 127 -16.68 -2.01 8.74
CA ASP A 127 -17.55 -0.97 8.18
C ASP A 127 -17.48 -0.91 6.64
N ASP A 128 -18.00 -1.94 5.99
CA ASP A 128 -18.11 -2.02 4.53
C ASP A 128 -18.91 -0.84 3.95
N LYS A 129 -19.89 -0.34 4.69
CA LYS A 129 -20.72 0.79 4.25
C LYS A 129 -19.89 2.05 4.09
N HIS A 130 -19.05 2.36 5.07
CA HIS A 130 -18.13 3.50 5.00
C HIS A 130 -17.15 3.36 3.83
N LEU A 131 -16.54 2.17 3.67
CA LEU A 131 -15.63 1.89 2.57
C LEU A 131 -16.27 2.13 1.20
N HIS A 132 -17.49 1.58 1.00
CA HIS A 132 -18.23 1.76 -0.23
C HIS A 132 -18.55 3.25 -0.50
N GLN A 133 -19.08 3.94 0.50
CA GLN A 133 -19.42 5.36 0.39
C GLN A 133 -18.18 6.23 0.07
N THR A 134 -17.06 5.97 0.71
CA THR A 134 -15.82 6.69 0.47
C THR A 134 -15.29 6.44 -0.94
N ARG A 135 -15.35 5.21 -1.43
CA ARG A 135 -15.01 4.85 -2.82
C ARG A 135 -15.86 5.62 -3.83
N GLU A 136 -17.19 5.62 -3.66
CA GLU A 136 -18.10 6.31 -4.57
C GLU A 136 -17.91 7.83 -4.54
N THR A 137 -17.67 8.40 -3.37
CA THR A 137 -17.33 9.83 -3.24
C THR A 137 -16.04 10.16 -3.99
N ASN A 138 -15.01 9.33 -3.84
CA ASN A 138 -13.73 9.51 -4.56
C ASN A 138 -13.92 9.41 -6.07
N LYS A 139 -14.65 8.40 -6.56
CA LYS A 139 -14.94 8.23 -8.00
C LYS A 139 -15.69 9.43 -8.58
N SER A 140 -16.68 9.92 -7.86
CA SER A 140 -17.46 11.09 -8.26
C SER A 140 -16.59 12.36 -8.29
N GLY A 141 -15.74 12.54 -7.28
CA GLY A 141 -14.78 13.64 -7.22
C GLY A 141 -13.78 13.62 -8.37
N LEU A 142 -13.22 12.46 -8.70
CA LEU A 142 -12.30 12.31 -9.83
C LEU A 142 -12.98 12.67 -11.16
N LYS A 143 -14.22 12.21 -11.39
CA LYS A 143 -14.99 12.58 -12.59
C LYS A 143 -15.26 14.07 -12.67
N TYR A 144 -15.63 14.67 -11.54
CA TYR A 144 -15.86 16.12 -11.45
C TYR A 144 -14.59 16.90 -11.82
N PHE A 145 -13.47 16.62 -11.18
CA PHE A 145 -12.20 17.30 -11.48
C PHE A 145 -11.74 17.10 -12.90
N ALA A 146 -11.86 15.88 -13.45
CA ALA A 146 -11.52 15.62 -14.85
C ALA A 146 -12.37 16.47 -15.81
N SER A 147 -13.66 16.67 -15.52
CA SER A 147 -14.54 17.52 -16.33
C SER A 147 -14.19 18.99 -16.22
N GLU A 148 -13.88 19.48 -15.00
CA GLU A 148 -13.57 20.89 -14.76
C GLU A 148 -12.20 21.29 -15.34
N PHE A 149 -11.17 20.48 -15.13
CA PHE A 149 -9.83 20.74 -15.68
C PHE A 149 -9.74 20.56 -17.19
N GLY A 150 -10.69 19.86 -17.82
CA GLY A 150 -10.80 19.75 -19.27
C GLY A 150 -11.47 20.97 -19.94
N ARG A 151 -11.95 21.97 -19.17
CA ARG A 151 -12.57 23.17 -19.74
C ARG A 151 -11.51 24.12 -20.31
N PRO A 152 -11.75 24.75 -21.47
CA PRO A 152 -10.84 25.75 -22.02
C PRO A 152 -10.65 26.91 -21.03
N GLY A 153 -9.39 27.24 -20.73
CA GLY A 153 -9.03 28.39 -19.89
C GLY A 153 -8.69 28.09 -18.43
N ILE A 154 -8.59 26.80 -18.07
CA ILE A 154 -8.02 26.37 -16.79
C ILE A 154 -6.65 25.73 -17.02
#